data_59b40df69459d7daedb7efebf59bd300
#
_entry.id   59b40df69459d7daedb7efebf59bd300
#
_cell.length_a   1.000
_cell.length_b   1.000
_cell.length_c   1.000
_cell.angle_alpha   90.00
_cell.angle_beta   90.00
_cell.angle_gamma   90.00
#
_symmetry.space_group_name_H-M   'P 1'
#
loop_
_entity.id
_entity.type
_entity.pdbx_description
1 polymer ?
#
loop_
_entity_poly.entity_id
_entity_poly.type
_entity_poly.pdbx_seq_one_letter_code
_entity_poly.pdbx_strand_id
1 'polypeptide(L)'
;MAGIIGSDESGKGDYFGPLVVAAVFVPEESLDVLSLLGVKDSKRLSDTKALRLADELGQSYPNSIVAISPKRYNELYGKFGNLNRLLAWAHARAIENLLIAHEPKLILVDQFADPSVLKRALFEKTRKNVLLQQVRAEEHPAVALASILARSKFLVSLRQLGEEFGLSLPKGASAEVEQAARSFYQTFGLEGLRQVAKLHFKTTQRVVPPQAPQGA
;
A
#
# COMPACT_ATOMS: atom_id res chain seq x y z
N MET A 1 -3.39 -26.19 -8.74
CA MET A 1 -1.97 -25.95 -8.46
C MET A 1 -1.81 -25.49 -7.02
N ALA A 2 -0.94 -26.15 -6.26
CA ALA A 2 -0.63 -25.71 -4.91
C ALA A 2 0.19 -24.41 -4.96
N GLY A 3 -0.14 -23.44 -4.14
CA GLY A 3 0.54 -22.15 -4.15
C GLY A 3 0.33 -21.35 -2.87
N ILE A 4 0.98 -20.21 -2.80
CA ILE A 4 0.97 -19.30 -1.65
C ILE A 4 0.47 -17.94 -2.13
N ILE A 5 -0.42 -17.32 -1.36
CA ILE A 5 -0.73 -15.90 -1.52
C ILE A 5 0.17 -15.11 -0.58
N GLY A 6 1.00 -14.22 -1.13
CA GLY A 6 1.73 -13.20 -0.39
C GLY A 6 1.01 -11.86 -0.48
N SER A 7 0.99 -11.06 0.61
CA SER A 7 0.42 -9.72 0.58
C SER A 7 1.26 -8.73 1.39
N ASP A 8 1.44 -7.52 0.85
CA ASP A 8 2.19 -6.41 1.46
C ASP A 8 1.62 -5.06 1.00
N GLU A 9 2.04 -3.97 1.67
CA GLU A 9 1.59 -2.62 1.39
C GLU A 9 2.73 -1.65 1.05
N SER A 10 2.36 -0.52 0.39
CA SER A 10 3.22 0.64 0.17
C SER A 10 2.45 1.95 0.35
N GLY A 11 3.16 3.01 0.69
CA GLY A 11 2.54 4.33 0.90
C GLY A 11 2.02 4.58 2.31
N LYS A 12 2.13 3.62 3.24
CA LYS A 12 1.66 3.76 4.64
C LYS A 12 2.39 4.87 5.40
N GLY A 13 3.69 5.00 5.17
CA GLY A 13 4.55 6.01 5.82
C GLY A 13 4.73 7.30 5.02
N ASP A 14 4.09 7.42 3.86
CA ASP A 14 4.24 8.55 2.96
C ASP A 14 3.07 9.52 3.11
N TYR A 15 3.37 10.81 3.27
CA TYR A 15 2.36 11.86 3.37
C TYR A 15 1.58 12.01 2.06
N PHE A 16 2.30 12.14 0.95
CA PHE A 16 1.72 12.23 -0.38
C PHE A 16 1.44 10.85 -0.98
N GLY A 17 0.53 10.81 -1.94
CA GLY A 17 0.22 9.62 -2.71
C GLY A 17 -0.73 8.63 -2.03
N PRO A 18 -1.08 7.55 -2.72
CA PRO A 18 -2.06 6.57 -2.27
C PRO A 18 -1.55 5.69 -1.13
N LEU A 19 -2.46 4.96 -0.50
CA LEU A 19 -2.15 3.71 0.19
C LEU A 19 -2.39 2.57 -0.81
N VAL A 20 -1.40 1.72 -1.01
CA VAL A 20 -1.49 0.60 -1.95
C VAL A 20 -1.24 -0.70 -1.22
N VAL A 21 -2.11 -1.67 -1.40
CA VAL A 21 -1.93 -3.05 -0.96
C VAL A 21 -1.94 -3.95 -2.19
N ALA A 22 -1.01 -4.88 -2.27
CA ALA A 22 -0.98 -5.92 -3.28
C ALA A 22 -1.06 -7.30 -2.65
N ALA A 23 -1.70 -8.23 -3.35
CA ALA A 23 -1.65 -9.67 -3.08
C ALA A 23 -1.25 -10.39 -4.36
N VAL A 24 -0.44 -11.44 -4.25
CA VAL A 24 0.06 -12.23 -5.38
C VAL A 24 -0.07 -13.71 -5.08
N PHE A 25 -0.64 -14.48 -6.00
CA PHE A 25 -0.62 -15.94 -5.94
C PHE A 25 0.64 -16.45 -6.65
N VAL A 26 1.46 -17.20 -5.92
CA VAL A 26 2.70 -17.79 -6.42
C VAL A 26 2.61 -19.31 -6.30
N PRO A 27 2.69 -20.08 -7.41
CA PRO A 27 2.85 -21.52 -7.39
C PRO A 27 4.11 -21.94 -6.62
N GLU A 28 4.05 -23.04 -5.87
CA GLU A 28 5.19 -23.48 -5.05
C GLU A 28 6.45 -23.71 -5.89
N GLU A 29 6.32 -24.27 -7.08
CA GLU A 29 7.42 -24.50 -8.02
C GLU A 29 8.11 -23.22 -8.51
N SER A 30 7.48 -22.07 -8.37
CA SER A 30 8.03 -20.77 -8.79
C SER A 30 8.79 -20.03 -7.69
N LEU A 31 8.73 -20.48 -6.44
CA LEU A 31 9.32 -19.76 -5.30
C LEU A 31 10.85 -19.63 -5.39
N ASP A 32 11.52 -20.69 -5.83
CA ASP A 32 12.99 -20.67 -5.98
C ASP A 32 13.42 -19.74 -7.11
N VAL A 33 12.70 -19.74 -8.23
CA VAL A 33 12.96 -18.84 -9.36
C VAL A 33 12.83 -17.38 -8.93
N LEU A 34 11.76 -17.02 -8.21
CA LEU A 34 11.59 -15.67 -7.65
C LEU A 34 12.73 -15.28 -6.71
N SER A 35 13.19 -16.22 -5.88
CA SER A 35 14.33 -15.98 -4.98
C SER A 35 15.61 -15.67 -5.75
N LEU A 36 15.88 -16.39 -6.85
CA LEU A 36 17.04 -16.17 -7.72
C LEU A 36 16.99 -14.84 -8.46
N LEU A 37 15.80 -14.32 -8.79
CA LEU A 37 15.60 -13.01 -9.41
C LEU A 37 15.85 -11.83 -8.44
N GLY A 38 16.22 -12.10 -7.20
CA GLY A 38 16.55 -11.09 -6.19
C GLY A 38 15.32 -10.37 -5.62
N VAL A 39 14.14 -10.98 -5.72
CA VAL A 39 12.89 -10.43 -5.20
C VAL A 39 12.93 -10.28 -3.66
N LYS A 40 13.64 -11.17 -2.94
CA LYS A 40 13.80 -11.15 -1.47
C LYS A 40 14.39 -9.86 -0.90
N ASP A 41 15.17 -9.12 -1.70
CA ASP A 41 15.78 -7.86 -1.28
C ASP A 41 14.94 -6.63 -1.68
N SER A 42 13.62 -6.76 -1.74
CA SER A 42 12.69 -5.71 -2.22
C SER A 42 12.92 -4.35 -1.58
N LYS A 43 13.26 -4.28 -0.30
CA LYS A 43 13.55 -3.02 0.42
C LYS A 43 14.85 -2.34 -0.02
N ARG A 44 15.81 -3.10 -0.59
CA ARG A 44 17.10 -2.59 -1.09
C ARG A 44 17.08 -2.26 -2.57
N LEU A 45 16.01 -2.60 -3.28
CA LEU A 45 15.87 -2.29 -4.69
C LEU A 45 15.75 -0.77 -4.89
N SER A 46 16.42 -0.25 -5.93
CA SER A 46 16.11 1.10 -6.42
C SER A 46 14.68 1.18 -6.97
N ASP A 47 14.09 2.38 -7.01
CA ASP A 47 12.75 2.58 -7.57
C ASP A 47 12.68 2.08 -9.03
N THR A 48 13.71 2.39 -9.84
CA THR A 48 13.79 1.92 -11.24
C THR A 48 13.79 0.41 -11.35
N LYS A 49 14.54 -0.30 -10.50
CA LYS A 49 14.56 -1.77 -10.50
C LYS A 49 13.24 -2.35 -10.02
N ALA A 50 12.60 -1.75 -9.02
CA ALA A 50 11.28 -2.16 -8.54
C ALA A 50 10.20 -2.01 -9.64
N LEU A 51 10.21 -0.88 -10.38
CA LEU A 51 9.30 -0.65 -11.49
C LEU A 51 9.47 -1.70 -12.61
N ARG A 52 10.73 -2.01 -12.99
CA ARG A 52 11.01 -3.02 -14.02
C ARG A 52 10.57 -4.40 -13.59
N LEU A 53 10.92 -4.84 -12.38
CA LEU A 53 10.51 -6.15 -11.87
C LEU A 53 8.99 -6.27 -11.74
N ALA A 54 8.31 -5.19 -11.34
CA ALA A 54 6.86 -5.18 -11.26
C ALA A 54 6.20 -5.36 -12.64
N ASP A 55 6.75 -4.76 -13.68
CA ASP A 55 6.26 -4.91 -15.06
C ASP A 55 6.47 -6.33 -15.57
N GLU A 56 7.68 -6.88 -15.39
CA GLU A 56 8.05 -8.23 -15.82
C GLU A 56 7.25 -9.32 -15.07
N LEU A 57 7.18 -9.24 -13.74
CA LEU A 57 6.61 -10.30 -12.91
C LEU A 57 5.11 -10.13 -12.66
N GLY A 58 4.60 -8.89 -12.72
CA GLY A 58 3.17 -8.62 -12.53
C GLY A 58 2.29 -9.24 -13.61
N GLN A 59 2.83 -9.47 -14.80
CA GLN A 59 2.12 -10.17 -15.88
C GLN A 59 2.21 -11.71 -15.77
N SER A 60 3.23 -12.21 -15.06
CA SER A 60 3.52 -13.64 -14.96
C SER A 60 2.78 -14.33 -13.80
N TYR A 61 2.37 -13.57 -12.79
CA TYR A 61 1.71 -14.11 -11.59
C TYR A 61 0.35 -13.47 -11.36
N PRO A 62 -0.71 -14.25 -11.08
CA PRO A 62 -2.01 -13.72 -10.69
C PRO A 62 -1.85 -12.78 -9.49
N ASN A 63 -2.34 -11.56 -9.61
CA ASN A 63 -2.23 -10.56 -8.57
C ASN A 63 -3.49 -9.69 -8.46
N SER A 64 -3.63 -9.04 -7.32
CA SER A 64 -4.68 -8.08 -7.06
C SER A 64 -4.09 -6.87 -6.33
N ILE A 65 -4.29 -5.69 -6.89
CA ILE A 65 -3.79 -4.42 -6.35
C ILE A 65 -4.97 -3.54 -5.93
N VAL A 66 -5.04 -3.21 -4.66
CA VAL A 66 -5.98 -2.27 -4.08
C VAL A 66 -5.25 -0.94 -3.85
N ALA A 67 -5.46 0.01 -4.75
CA ALA A 67 -4.90 1.36 -4.65
C ALA A 67 -5.97 2.34 -4.16
N ILE A 68 -5.74 2.94 -2.98
CA ILE A 68 -6.64 3.87 -2.34
C ILE A 68 -6.06 5.27 -2.53
N SER A 69 -6.66 6.07 -3.43
CA SER A 69 -6.23 7.45 -3.68
C SER A 69 -6.26 8.29 -2.40
N PRO A 70 -5.48 9.38 -2.29
CA PRO A 70 -5.45 10.21 -1.08
C PRO A 70 -6.83 10.73 -0.68
N LYS A 71 -7.63 11.20 -1.62
CA LYS A 71 -9.02 11.61 -1.37
C LYS A 71 -9.83 10.48 -0.74
N ARG A 72 -9.82 9.29 -1.35
CA ARG A 72 -10.55 8.14 -0.84
C ARG A 72 -9.99 7.64 0.48
N TYR A 73 -8.67 7.73 0.66
CA TYR A 73 -8.01 7.42 1.93
C TYR A 73 -8.55 8.29 3.07
N ASN A 74 -8.63 9.61 2.87
CA ASN A 74 -9.12 10.54 3.89
C ASN A 74 -10.58 10.25 4.29
N GLU A 75 -11.44 9.91 3.32
CA GLU A 75 -12.82 9.49 3.58
C GLU A 75 -12.89 8.18 4.39
N LEU A 76 -12.13 7.18 3.97
CA LEU A 76 -12.11 5.87 4.62
C LEU A 76 -11.47 5.94 5.99
N TYR A 77 -10.36 6.70 6.14
CA TYR A 77 -9.72 6.90 7.43
C TYR A 77 -10.68 7.52 8.45
N GLY A 78 -11.48 8.51 8.03
CA GLY A 78 -12.54 9.08 8.86
C GLY A 78 -13.59 8.05 9.30
N LYS A 79 -13.96 7.11 8.41
CA LYS A 79 -14.93 6.04 8.73
C LYS A 79 -14.36 4.94 9.61
N PHE A 80 -13.14 4.49 9.34
CA PHE A 80 -12.50 3.41 10.11
C PHE A 80 -11.95 3.90 11.45
N GLY A 81 -11.59 5.19 11.56
CA GLY A 81 -10.99 5.81 12.74
C GLY A 81 -9.61 5.27 13.12
N ASN A 82 -9.05 4.34 12.33
CA ASN A 82 -7.82 3.63 12.63
C ASN A 82 -7.17 3.07 11.36
N LEU A 83 -5.86 3.37 11.19
CA LEU A 83 -5.08 2.91 10.02
C LEU A 83 -5.01 1.38 9.93
N ASN A 84 -4.86 0.68 11.04
CA ASN A 84 -4.74 -0.78 11.02
C ASN A 84 -6.05 -1.44 10.54
N ARG A 85 -7.21 -0.87 10.83
CA ARG A 85 -8.48 -1.34 10.30
C ARG A 85 -8.60 -1.10 8.81
N LEU A 86 -8.13 0.05 8.33
CA LEU A 86 -8.12 0.37 6.90
C LEU A 86 -7.18 -0.56 6.13
N LEU A 87 -5.97 -0.82 6.67
CA LEU A 87 -5.02 -1.78 6.12
C LEU A 87 -5.63 -3.19 6.09
N ALA A 88 -6.21 -3.65 7.20
CA ALA A 88 -6.83 -4.97 7.26
C ALA A 88 -7.93 -5.14 6.20
N TRP A 89 -8.76 -4.12 5.99
CA TRP A 89 -9.77 -4.12 4.93
C TRP A 89 -9.14 -4.20 3.54
N ALA A 90 -8.07 -3.44 3.29
CA ALA A 90 -7.40 -3.42 1.99
C ALA A 90 -6.70 -4.76 1.69
N HIS A 91 -5.99 -5.34 2.67
CA HIS A 91 -5.39 -6.68 2.54
C HIS A 91 -6.45 -7.75 2.32
N ALA A 92 -7.54 -7.73 3.12
CA ALA A 92 -8.65 -8.67 2.94
C ALA A 92 -9.21 -8.59 1.52
N ARG A 93 -9.46 -7.37 1.02
CA ARG A 93 -9.99 -7.18 -0.33
C ARG A 93 -9.02 -7.70 -1.41
N ALA A 94 -7.71 -7.42 -1.31
CA ALA A 94 -6.73 -7.90 -2.28
C ALA A 94 -6.62 -9.43 -2.28
N ILE A 95 -6.61 -10.06 -1.10
CA ILE A 95 -6.56 -11.51 -0.93
C ILE A 95 -7.82 -12.17 -1.46
N GLU A 96 -8.99 -11.66 -1.09
CA GLU A 96 -10.28 -12.24 -1.49
C GLU A 96 -10.51 -12.21 -3.00
N ASN A 97 -10.01 -11.19 -3.68
CA ASN A 97 -10.06 -11.14 -5.15
C ASN A 97 -9.31 -12.32 -5.79
N LEU A 98 -8.19 -12.77 -5.20
CA LEU A 98 -7.44 -13.93 -5.70
C LEU A 98 -8.12 -15.25 -5.34
N LEU A 99 -8.78 -15.33 -4.18
CA LEU A 99 -9.47 -16.53 -3.71
C LEU A 99 -10.72 -16.87 -4.55
N ILE A 100 -11.15 -16.00 -5.45
CA ILE A 100 -12.22 -16.31 -6.41
C ILE A 100 -11.78 -17.43 -7.38
N ALA A 101 -10.49 -17.44 -7.79
CA ALA A 101 -9.96 -18.33 -8.80
C ALA A 101 -8.81 -19.24 -8.32
N HIS A 102 -8.31 -19.02 -7.10
CA HIS A 102 -7.14 -19.74 -6.57
C HIS A 102 -7.39 -20.26 -5.17
N GLU A 103 -6.94 -21.49 -4.91
CA GLU A 103 -6.98 -22.13 -3.58
C GLU A 103 -5.54 -22.27 -3.05
N PRO A 104 -5.03 -21.29 -2.28
CA PRO A 104 -3.69 -21.37 -1.72
C PRO A 104 -3.61 -22.33 -0.54
N LYS A 105 -2.46 -22.98 -0.36
CA LYS A 105 -2.15 -23.72 0.87
C LYS A 105 -1.93 -22.79 2.06
N LEU A 106 -1.40 -21.58 1.78
CA LEU A 106 -1.02 -20.61 2.77
C LEU A 106 -1.28 -19.20 2.25
N ILE A 107 -1.77 -18.32 3.12
CA ILE A 107 -1.83 -16.88 2.91
C ILE A 107 -0.85 -16.25 3.89
N LEU A 108 0.18 -15.56 3.39
CA LEU A 108 1.22 -14.92 4.18
C LEU A 108 1.16 -13.41 4.00
N VAL A 109 1.07 -12.68 5.11
CA VAL A 109 0.96 -11.22 5.13
C VAL A 109 2.06 -10.64 6.02
N ASP A 110 2.72 -9.55 5.57
CA ASP A 110 3.63 -8.81 6.45
C ASP A 110 2.86 -8.21 7.62
N GLN A 111 3.42 -8.34 8.82
CA GLN A 111 2.68 -7.98 10.05
C GLN A 111 2.62 -6.46 10.20
N PHE A 112 1.43 -5.90 10.05
CA PHE A 112 1.16 -4.46 10.26
C PHE A 112 0.39 -4.17 11.56
N ALA A 113 -0.25 -5.19 12.16
CA ALA A 113 -1.07 -5.07 13.37
C ALA A 113 -1.21 -6.43 14.07
N ASP A 114 -2.01 -6.48 15.14
CA ASP A 114 -2.42 -7.74 15.76
C ASP A 114 -3.16 -8.62 14.73
N PRO A 115 -2.82 -9.93 14.62
CA PRO A 115 -3.40 -10.83 13.62
C PRO A 115 -4.94 -10.90 13.64
N SER A 116 -5.56 -10.67 14.80
CA SER A 116 -7.03 -10.68 14.93
C SER A 116 -7.70 -9.56 14.12
N VAL A 117 -6.98 -8.46 13.84
CA VAL A 117 -7.51 -7.31 13.09
C VAL A 117 -7.75 -7.71 11.63
N LEU A 118 -6.78 -8.37 11.01
CA LEU A 118 -6.92 -8.88 9.64
C LEU A 118 -7.94 -10.01 9.57
N LYS A 119 -7.86 -10.98 10.51
CA LYS A 119 -8.80 -12.11 10.55
C LYS A 119 -10.25 -11.66 10.62
N ARG A 120 -10.56 -10.59 11.36
CA ARG A 120 -11.92 -10.02 11.43
C ARG A 120 -12.35 -9.31 10.15
N ALA A 121 -11.41 -8.77 9.37
CA ALA A 121 -11.70 -8.09 8.12
C ALA A 121 -12.01 -9.05 6.96
N LEU A 122 -11.55 -10.31 7.05
CA LEU A 122 -11.79 -11.34 6.05
C LEU A 122 -13.24 -11.87 6.11
N PHE A 123 -13.82 -12.18 4.94
CA PHE A 123 -15.10 -12.86 4.86
C PHE A 123 -15.03 -14.26 5.49
N GLU A 124 -16.17 -14.79 5.93
CA GLU A 124 -16.25 -16.07 6.62
C GLU A 124 -15.68 -17.24 5.79
N LYS A 125 -15.91 -17.23 4.47
CA LYS A 125 -15.35 -18.23 3.56
C LYS A 125 -13.82 -18.21 3.53
N THR A 126 -13.21 -17.03 3.60
CA THR A 126 -11.76 -16.84 3.57
C THR A 126 -11.09 -17.24 4.87
N ARG A 127 -11.81 -17.15 6.01
CA ARG A 127 -11.29 -17.51 7.34
C ARG A 127 -10.92 -19.00 7.48
N LYS A 128 -11.37 -19.85 6.55
CA LYS A 128 -11.02 -21.28 6.51
C LYS A 128 -9.61 -21.53 6.00
N ASN A 129 -9.01 -20.58 5.29
CA ASN A 129 -7.65 -20.72 4.79
C ASN A 129 -6.64 -20.54 5.92
N VAL A 130 -5.47 -21.17 5.76
CA VAL A 130 -4.33 -20.96 6.67
C VAL A 130 -3.78 -19.58 6.42
N LEU A 131 -4.04 -18.66 7.36
CA LEU A 131 -3.59 -17.27 7.32
C LEU A 131 -2.51 -17.07 8.37
N LEU A 132 -1.33 -16.62 7.94
CA LEU A 132 -0.23 -16.23 8.82
C LEU A 132 0.11 -14.76 8.60
N GLN A 133 0.18 -13.99 9.69
CA GLN A 133 0.86 -12.71 9.73
C GLN A 133 2.22 -12.94 10.42
N GLN A 134 3.29 -12.57 9.74
CA GLN A 134 4.65 -12.79 10.22
C GLN A 134 5.46 -11.50 10.12
N VAL A 135 6.23 -11.19 11.15
CA VAL A 135 7.22 -10.12 11.11
C VAL A 135 8.28 -10.48 10.07
N ARG A 136 8.65 -9.53 9.22
CA ARG A 136 9.58 -9.72 8.10
C ARG A 136 9.11 -10.78 7.09
N ALA A 137 7.80 -10.86 6.87
CA ALA A 137 7.26 -11.78 5.87
C ALA A 137 7.75 -11.44 4.45
N GLU A 138 8.24 -10.22 4.22
CA GLU A 138 8.88 -9.81 2.96
C GLU A 138 10.16 -10.63 2.60
N GLU A 139 10.72 -11.40 3.54
CA GLU A 139 11.77 -12.37 3.24
C GLU A 139 11.24 -13.58 2.44
N HIS A 140 9.93 -13.80 2.46
CA HIS A 140 9.28 -14.83 1.65
C HIS A 140 9.01 -14.32 0.23
N PRO A 141 9.38 -15.06 -0.85
CA PRO A 141 9.31 -14.57 -2.22
C PRO A 141 7.94 -14.07 -2.66
N ALA A 142 6.85 -14.70 -2.22
CA ALA A 142 5.49 -14.28 -2.55
C ALA A 142 5.15 -12.91 -1.93
N VAL A 143 5.54 -12.66 -0.68
CA VAL A 143 5.32 -11.36 -0.02
C VAL A 143 6.24 -10.30 -0.61
N ALA A 144 7.51 -10.64 -0.89
CA ALA A 144 8.45 -9.75 -1.54
C ALA A 144 7.96 -9.29 -2.93
N LEU A 145 7.36 -10.19 -3.72
CA LEU A 145 6.76 -9.82 -5.00
C LEU A 145 5.54 -8.90 -4.79
N ALA A 146 4.68 -9.18 -3.80
CA ALA A 146 3.58 -8.28 -3.45
C ALA A 146 4.08 -6.89 -3.06
N SER A 147 5.16 -6.80 -2.26
CA SER A 147 5.84 -5.56 -1.89
C SER A 147 6.30 -4.76 -3.11
N ILE A 148 6.95 -5.43 -4.08
CA ILE A 148 7.41 -4.82 -5.34
C ILE A 148 6.22 -4.26 -6.13
N LEU A 149 5.13 -5.01 -6.27
CA LEU A 149 3.94 -4.58 -7.01
C LEU A 149 3.25 -3.39 -6.31
N ALA A 150 3.10 -3.44 -4.98
CA ALA A 150 2.52 -2.35 -4.20
C ALA A 150 3.37 -1.08 -4.34
N ARG A 151 4.71 -1.19 -4.21
CA ARG A 151 5.65 -0.08 -4.36
C ARG A 151 5.63 0.51 -5.76
N SER A 152 5.64 -0.32 -6.79
CA SER A 152 5.56 0.13 -8.19
C SER A 152 4.28 0.95 -8.43
N LYS A 153 3.12 0.43 -8.02
CA LYS A 153 1.85 1.13 -8.16
C LYS A 153 1.82 2.44 -7.38
N PHE A 154 2.39 2.46 -6.17
CA PHE A 154 2.56 3.69 -5.38
C PHE A 154 3.38 4.73 -6.12
N LEU A 155 4.57 4.36 -6.64
CA LEU A 155 5.49 5.27 -7.33
C LEU A 155 4.86 5.86 -8.60
N VAL A 156 4.22 5.02 -9.42
CA VAL A 156 3.52 5.47 -10.63
C VAL A 156 2.40 6.44 -10.29
N SER A 157 1.60 6.10 -9.28
CA SER A 157 0.48 6.97 -8.87
C SER A 157 0.94 8.27 -8.24
N LEU A 158 2.02 8.27 -7.46
CA LEU A 158 2.61 9.49 -6.87
C LEU A 158 3.13 10.43 -7.96
N ARG A 159 3.81 9.87 -8.97
CA ARG A 159 4.28 10.65 -10.13
C ARG A 159 3.11 11.25 -10.92
N GLN A 160 2.08 10.46 -11.22
CA GLN A 160 0.88 10.94 -11.93
C GLN A 160 0.20 12.10 -11.18
N LEU A 161 0.08 12.00 -9.84
CA LEU A 161 -0.45 13.10 -9.04
C LEU A 161 0.45 14.34 -9.12
N GLY A 162 1.77 14.18 -9.09
CA GLY A 162 2.71 15.30 -9.27
C GLY A 162 2.55 15.97 -10.64
N GLU A 163 2.44 15.19 -11.71
CA GLU A 163 2.21 15.67 -13.07
C GLU A 163 0.88 16.42 -13.21
N GLU A 164 -0.20 15.89 -12.61
CA GLU A 164 -1.55 16.50 -12.63
C GLU A 164 -1.56 17.91 -12.01
N PHE A 165 -0.81 18.11 -10.92
CA PHE A 165 -0.72 19.41 -10.22
C PHE A 165 0.49 20.26 -10.62
N GLY A 166 1.35 19.76 -11.51
CA GLY A 166 2.55 20.46 -11.95
C GLY A 166 3.61 20.65 -10.85
N LEU A 167 3.62 19.77 -9.84
CA LEU A 167 4.51 19.85 -8.67
C LEU A 167 5.15 18.50 -8.36
N SER A 168 6.40 18.54 -7.87
CA SER A 168 7.06 17.34 -7.33
C SER A 168 6.49 16.99 -5.96
N LEU A 169 6.08 15.74 -5.78
CA LEU A 169 5.56 15.20 -4.52
C LEU A 169 6.59 14.22 -3.93
N PRO A 170 7.41 14.65 -2.96
CA PRO A 170 8.43 13.78 -2.37
C PRO A 170 7.82 12.69 -1.50
N LYS A 171 8.54 11.54 -1.39
CA LYS A 171 8.17 10.38 -0.56
C LYS A 171 8.47 10.63 0.92
N GLY A 172 7.80 9.88 1.79
CA GLY A 172 8.00 9.91 3.23
C GLY A 172 7.22 11.02 3.94
N ALA A 173 7.77 11.49 5.07
CA ALA A 173 7.18 12.54 5.91
C ALA A 173 8.27 13.43 6.55
N SER A 174 9.35 13.70 5.81
CA SER A 174 10.50 14.50 6.22
C SER A 174 10.22 16.00 6.17
N ALA A 175 11.22 16.81 6.54
CA ALA A 175 11.16 18.28 6.41
C ALA A 175 10.98 18.72 4.94
N GLU A 176 11.58 18.00 3.98
CA GLU A 176 11.40 18.23 2.55
C GLU A 176 9.93 18.05 2.14
N VAL A 177 9.29 16.98 2.63
CA VAL A 177 7.86 16.72 2.43
C VAL A 177 7.01 17.84 3.02
N GLU A 178 7.36 18.33 4.22
CA GLU A 178 6.66 19.44 4.87
C GLU A 178 6.78 20.74 4.04
N GLN A 179 7.96 21.03 3.50
CA GLN A 179 8.17 22.18 2.62
C GLN A 179 7.34 22.08 1.34
N ALA A 180 7.37 20.92 0.67
CA ALA A 180 6.54 20.66 -0.51
C ALA A 180 5.04 20.80 -0.20
N ALA A 181 4.61 20.31 0.98
CA ALA A 181 3.22 20.44 1.42
C ALA A 181 2.81 21.90 1.69
N ARG A 182 3.71 22.75 2.24
CA ARG A 182 3.46 24.19 2.40
C ARG A 182 3.28 24.88 1.05
N SER A 183 4.19 24.65 0.10
CA SER A 183 4.09 25.22 -1.25
C SER A 183 2.81 24.76 -1.94
N PHE A 184 2.47 23.48 -1.82
CA PHE A 184 1.23 22.92 -2.37
C PHE A 184 -0.02 23.58 -1.75
N TYR A 185 -0.04 23.70 -0.42
CA TYR A 185 -1.14 24.33 0.30
C TYR A 185 -1.33 25.81 -0.08
N GLN A 186 -0.23 26.56 -0.23
CA GLN A 186 -0.29 27.96 -0.65
C GLN A 186 -0.95 28.13 -2.03
N THR A 187 -0.73 27.17 -2.94
CA THR A 187 -1.25 27.23 -4.31
C THR A 187 -2.67 26.67 -4.42
N PHE A 188 -2.96 25.55 -3.77
CA PHE A 188 -4.20 24.76 -3.99
C PHE A 188 -5.09 24.65 -2.75
N GLY A 189 -4.66 25.20 -1.61
CA GLY A 189 -5.42 25.14 -0.37
C GLY A 189 -5.61 23.74 0.20
N LEU A 190 -6.52 23.62 1.19
CA LEU A 190 -6.79 22.35 1.87
C LEU A 190 -7.48 21.34 0.96
N GLU A 191 -8.35 21.77 0.07
CA GLU A 191 -9.06 20.87 -0.85
C GLU A 191 -8.10 20.27 -1.88
N GLY A 192 -7.09 21.03 -2.33
CA GLY A 192 -6.01 20.49 -3.14
C GLY A 192 -5.18 19.47 -2.36
N LEU A 193 -4.75 19.78 -1.13
CA LEU A 193 -4.03 18.82 -0.29
C LEU A 193 -4.80 17.51 -0.10
N ARG A 194 -6.12 17.57 0.05
CA ARG A 194 -7.00 16.40 0.17
C ARG A 194 -6.90 15.44 -1.02
N GLN A 195 -6.58 15.96 -2.21
CA GLN A 195 -6.45 15.16 -3.42
C GLN A 195 -5.10 14.43 -3.51
N VAL A 196 -4.05 14.94 -2.85
CA VAL A 196 -2.68 14.42 -2.99
C VAL A 196 -2.07 13.88 -1.70
N ALA A 197 -2.65 14.18 -0.52
CA ALA A 197 -2.04 13.89 0.79
C ALA A 197 -3.00 13.17 1.74
N LYS A 198 -2.41 12.40 2.68
CA LYS A 198 -3.09 11.74 3.80
C LYS A 198 -3.15 12.68 5.00
N LEU A 199 -4.30 13.34 5.18
CA LEU A 199 -4.45 14.46 6.09
C LEU A 199 -4.32 14.14 7.59
N HIS A 200 -4.33 12.87 7.99
CA HIS A 200 -4.13 12.46 9.38
C HIS A 200 -2.67 12.60 9.86
N PHE A 201 -1.71 12.80 8.94
CA PHE A 201 -0.31 13.00 9.31
C PHE A 201 -0.12 14.33 10.06
N LYS A 202 0.84 14.35 11.00
CA LYS A 202 1.25 15.57 11.72
C LYS A 202 1.70 16.69 10.78
N THR A 203 2.18 16.33 9.59
CA THR A 203 2.54 17.28 8.52
C THR A 203 1.39 18.22 8.20
N THR A 204 0.16 17.73 8.11
CA THR A 204 -1.02 18.56 7.87
C THR A 204 -1.18 19.64 8.96
N GLN A 205 -1.04 19.27 10.22
CA GLN A 205 -1.18 20.21 11.35
C GLN A 205 -0.10 21.31 11.37
N ARG A 206 1.09 21.03 10.79
CA ARG A 206 2.19 21.98 10.69
C ARG A 206 2.09 22.90 9.49
N VAL A 207 1.35 22.48 8.46
CA VAL A 207 1.23 23.18 7.18
C VAL A 207 -0.04 24.00 7.08
N VAL A 208 -1.15 23.46 7.59
CA VAL A 208 -2.46 24.11 7.55
C VAL A 208 -2.64 24.94 8.82
N PRO A 209 -2.82 26.27 8.72
CA PRO A 209 -3.08 27.10 9.87
C PRO A 209 -4.35 26.61 10.62
N PRO A 210 -4.41 26.77 11.95
CA PRO A 210 -5.64 26.57 12.67
C PRO A 210 -6.76 27.43 12.06
N GLN A 211 -7.88 26.82 11.72
CA GLN A 211 -9.03 27.60 11.27
C GLN A 211 -9.45 28.51 12.44
N ALA A 212 -9.55 29.80 12.19
CA ALA A 212 -10.16 30.71 13.14
C ALA A 212 -11.58 30.19 13.48
N PRO A 213 -12.02 30.20 14.76
CA PRO A 213 -13.37 29.80 15.08
C PRO A 213 -14.32 30.62 14.21
N GLN A 214 -15.13 29.94 13.42
CA GLN A 214 -16.21 30.59 12.66
C GLN A 214 -17.08 31.24 13.71
N GLY A 215 -17.14 32.57 13.68
CA GLY A 215 -17.83 33.39 14.65
C GLY A 215 -19.27 32.91 14.86
N ALA A 216 -19.64 32.88 16.11
CA ALA A 216 -21.00 32.65 16.60
C ALA A 216 -21.97 33.68 16.06
#